data_0259b8822b900b57bb31776afdf88877
#
_entry.id   0259b8822b900b57bb31776afdf88877
#
_cell.length_a   1.000
_cell.length_b   1.000
_cell.length_c   1.000
_cell.angle_alpha   90.00
_cell.angle_beta   90.00
_cell.angle_gamma   90.00
#
_symmetry.space_group_name_H-M   'P 1'
#
loop_
_entity.id
_entity.type
_entity.pdbx_description
1 polymer ?
#
loop_
_entity_poly.entity_id
_entity_poly.type
_entity_poly.pdbx_seq_one_letter_code
_entity_poly.pdbx_strand_id
1 'polypeptide(L)'
;ALVAGKWFDRFSIRGFQYGMWMLAIVPFISMPLFVLGLLSDDLTTAILLFIIPGFLGNCFLGPSIAMVQTLSPVQMRAVSSAVKMLCLNLIGLGLGPLMVGVLSDLLNPLYVEDALSVALAYFSLVGLWGSLHFWLCGRALAKQKIL
;
A
#
# COMPACT_ATOMS: atom_id res chain seq x y z
N ALA A 1 -9.82 -9.30 0.08
CA ALA A 1 -9.04 -9.87 -1.04
C ALA A 1 -9.92 -10.23 -2.24
N LEU A 2 -10.96 -11.07 -2.12
CA LEU A 2 -11.78 -11.53 -3.25
C LEU A 2 -12.52 -10.39 -4.01
N VAL A 3 -13.10 -9.44 -3.29
CA VAL A 3 -13.80 -8.29 -3.90
C VAL A 3 -12.82 -7.41 -4.67
N ALA A 4 -11.65 -7.16 -4.08
CA ALA A 4 -10.61 -6.38 -4.73
C ALA A 4 -10.02 -7.06 -5.96
N GLY A 5 -9.85 -8.40 -5.93
CA GLY A 5 -9.45 -9.17 -7.09
C GLY A 5 -10.44 -9.01 -8.25
N LYS A 6 -11.74 -9.18 -8.00
CA LYS A 6 -12.79 -8.99 -9.02
C LYS A 6 -12.83 -7.57 -9.59
N TRP A 7 -12.62 -6.55 -8.75
CA TRP A 7 -12.53 -5.16 -9.21
C TRP A 7 -11.28 -4.93 -10.06
N PHE A 8 -10.13 -5.41 -9.61
CA PHE A 8 -8.90 -5.33 -10.38
C PHE A 8 -9.05 -6.04 -11.74
N ASP A 9 -9.59 -7.25 -11.79
CA ASP A 9 -9.82 -8.00 -13.02
C ASP A 9 -10.74 -7.21 -13.98
N ARG A 10 -11.81 -6.62 -13.45
CA ARG A 10 -12.75 -5.83 -14.25
C ARG A 10 -12.12 -4.57 -14.84
N PHE A 11 -11.21 -3.92 -14.13
CA PHE A 11 -10.46 -2.77 -14.65
C PHE A 11 -9.34 -3.22 -15.59
N SER A 12 -8.66 -4.32 -15.29
CA SER A 12 -7.58 -4.87 -16.10
C SER A 12 -8.04 -5.42 -17.45
N ILE A 13 -9.31 -5.81 -17.60
CA ILE A 13 -9.92 -6.17 -18.91
C ILE A 13 -9.85 -4.99 -19.91
N ARG A 14 -9.89 -3.75 -19.42
CA ARG A 14 -9.76 -2.55 -20.27
C ARG A 14 -8.29 -2.18 -20.57
N GLY A 15 -7.35 -2.83 -19.91
CA GLY A 15 -5.91 -2.60 -20.02
C GLY A 15 -5.23 -2.63 -18.65
N PHE A 16 -4.07 -3.24 -18.57
CA PHE A 16 -3.31 -3.39 -17.30
C PHE A 16 -2.97 -2.06 -16.63
N GLN A 17 -2.84 -0.99 -17.40
CA GLN A 17 -2.62 0.36 -16.88
C GLN A 17 -3.72 0.81 -15.90
N TYR A 18 -4.97 0.46 -16.15
CA TYR A 18 -6.09 0.84 -15.28
C TYR A 18 -6.03 0.12 -13.93
N GLY A 19 -5.57 -1.13 -13.92
CA GLY A 19 -5.30 -1.86 -12.68
C GLY A 19 -4.21 -1.19 -11.83
N MET A 20 -3.13 -0.70 -12.46
CA MET A 20 -2.08 0.04 -11.77
C MET A 20 -2.57 1.37 -11.22
N TRP A 21 -3.35 2.12 -11.97
CA TRP A 21 -3.93 3.38 -11.51
C TRP A 21 -4.92 3.18 -10.37
N MET A 22 -5.70 2.10 -10.39
CA MET A 22 -6.55 1.73 -9.26
C MET A 22 -5.72 1.54 -7.97
N LEU A 23 -4.60 0.81 -8.05
CA LEU A 23 -3.69 0.63 -6.91
C LEU A 23 -3.03 1.95 -6.48
N ALA A 24 -2.77 2.86 -7.41
CA ALA A 24 -2.22 4.17 -7.10
C ALA A 24 -3.20 5.06 -6.31
N ILE A 25 -4.50 4.95 -6.55
CA ILE A 25 -5.53 5.77 -5.90
C ILE A 25 -5.78 5.31 -4.44
N VAL A 26 -5.63 4.03 -4.15
CA VAL A 26 -5.93 3.45 -2.83
C VAL A 26 -5.24 4.18 -1.67
N PRO A 27 -3.92 4.47 -1.70
CA PRO A 27 -3.25 5.20 -0.63
C PRO A 27 -3.77 6.63 -0.45
N PHE A 28 -4.16 7.32 -1.53
CA PHE A 28 -4.71 8.68 -1.44
C PHE A 28 -6.04 8.73 -0.68
N ILE A 29 -6.85 7.68 -0.77
CA ILE A 29 -8.12 7.58 -0.04
C ILE A 29 -7.87 7.11 1.39
N SER A 30 -7.03 6.09 1.57
CA SER A 30 -6.83 5.45 2.87
C SER A 30 -5.96 6.27 3.82
N MET A 31 -4.95 6.98 3.31
CA MET A 31 -4.00 7.71 4.14
C MET A 31 -4.64 8.84 4.98
N PRO A 32 -5.46 9.76 4.42
CA PRO A 32 -6.09 10.80 5.24
C PRO A 32 -6.96 10.21 6.36
N LEU A 33 -7.73 9.16 6.06
CA LEU A 33 -8.58 8.50 7.04
C LEU A 33 -7.74 7.80 8.13
N PHE A 34 -6.61 7.20 7.74
CA PHE A 34 -5.69 6.56 8.67
C PHE A 34 -5.05 7.58 9.61
N VAL A 35 -4.56 8.71 9.08
CA VAL A 35 -3.96 9.79 9.88
C VAL A 35 -5.00 10.41 10.82
N LEU A 36 -6.21 10.71 10.33
CA LEU A 36 -7.30 11.23 11.18
C LEU A 36 -7.67 10.24 12.29
N GLY A 37 -7.67 8.94 12.00
CA GLY A 37 -7.91 7.90 13.01
C GLY A 37 -6.82 7.85 14.09
N LEU A 38 -5.54 8.02 13.70
CA LEU A 38 -4.41 8.05 14.64
C LEU A 38 -4.42 9.28 15.56
N LEU A 39 -4.92 10.41 15.07
CA LEU A 39 -4.97 11.68 15.80
C LEU A 39 -6.33 11.91 16.49
N SER A 40 -7.21 10.92 16.50
CA SER A 40 -8.52 11.02 17.14
C SER A 40 -8.43 10.66 18.62
N ASP A 41 -8.94 11.54 19.49
CA ASP A 41 -9.04 11.29 20.94
C ASP A 41 -10.17 10.31 21.29
N ASP A 42 -11.15 10.15 20.40
CA ASP A 42 -12.28 9.25 20.62
C ASP A 42 -12.04 7.88 19.95
N LEU A 43 -12.02 6.82 20.78
CA LEU A 43 -11.79 5.46 20.33
C LEU A 43 -12.80 4.99 19.27
N THR A 44 -14.07 5.37 19.43
CA THR A 44 -15.14 4.97 18.49
C THR A 44 -14.90 5.58 17.12
N THR A 45 -14.58 6.86 17.07
CA THR A 45 -14.24 7.60 15.86
C THR A 45 -12.99 7.03 15.21
N ALA A 46 -11.94 6.74 15.98
CA ALA A 46 -10.71 6.10 15.48
C ALA A 46 -11.00 4.75 14.81
N ILE A 47 -11.77 3.88 15.46
CA ILE A 47 -12.14 2.56 14.91
C ILE A 47 -12.91 2.72 13.58
N LEU A 48 -13.89 3.62 13.52
CA LEU A 48 -14.66 3.86 12.29
C LEU A 48 -13.77 4.36 11.15
N LEU A 49 -12.82 5.25 11.44
CA LEU A 49 -11.87 5.77 10.47
C LEU A 49 -10.89 4.70 9.97
N PHE A 50 -10.54 3.70 10.79
CA PHE A 50 -9.64 2.61 10.40
C PHE A 50 -10.31 1.50 9.56
N ILE A 51 -11.64 1.43 9.53
CA ILE A 51 -12.35 0.40 8.73
C ILE A 51 -11.97 0.50 7.26
N ILE A 52 -12.03 1.69 6.67
CA ILE A 52 -11.75 1.90 5.24
C ILE A 52 -10.27 1.63 4.90
N PRO A 53 -9.27 2.23 5.59
CA PRO A 53 -7.87 1.92 5.37
C PRO A 53 -7.53 0.43 5.55
N GLY A 54 -8.07 -0.21 6.58
CA GLY A 54 -7.87 -1.63 6.85
C GLY A 54 -8.43 -2.52 5.73
N PHE A 55 -9.61 -2.19 5.20
CA PHE A 55 -10.19 -2.90 4.06
C PHE A 55 -9.36 -2.68 2.78
N LEU A 56 -9.02 -1.44 2.45
CA LEU A 56 -8.29 -1.06 1.25
C LEU A 56 -6.85 -1.57 1.26
N GLY A 57 -6.17 -1.58 2.42
CA GLY A 57 -4.81 -2.10 2.56
C GLY A 57 -4.68 -3.57 2.17
N ASN A 58 -5.70 -4.38 2.44
CA ASN A 58 -5.72 -5.79 2.01
C ASN A 58 -6.04 -5.98 0.51
N CYS A 59 -6.58 -4.95 -0.15
CA CYS A 59 -6.89 -5.00 -1.58
C CYS A 59 -5.66 -4.96 -2.49
N PHE A 60 -4.52 -4.54 -1.97
CA PHE A 60 -3.28 -4.38 -2.70
C PHE A 60 -2.55 -5.71 -3.02
N LEU A 61 -2.60 -6.69 -2.11
CA LEU A 61 -1.76 -7.90 -2.19
C LEU A 61 -2.02 -8.74 -3.45
N GLY A 62 -3.27 -9.12 -3.70
CA GLY A 62 -3.65 -9.96 -4.83
C GLY A 62 -3.27 -9.35 -6.19
N PRO A 63 -3.77 -8.13 -6.48
CA PRO A 63 -3.47 -7.44 -7.74
C PRO A 63 -1.98 -7.23 -7.98
N SER A 64 -1.22 -6.88 -6.95
CA SER A 64 0.22 -6.65 -7.10
C SER A 64 1.01 -7.94 -7.39
N ILE A 65 0.56 -9.11 -6.88
CA ILE A 65 1.15 -10.41 -7.25
C ILE A 65 0.79 -10.76 -8.69
N ALA A 66 -0.48 -10.60 -9.06
CA ALA A 66 -0.95 -10.88 -10.42
C ALA A 66 -0.16 -10.07 -11.46
N MET A 67 0.12 -8.79 -11.18
CA MET A 67 0.93 -7.95 -12.06
C MET A 67 2.37 -8.43 -12.19
N VAL A 68 3.02 -8.78 -11.09
CA VAL A 68 4.39 -9.34 -11.13
C VAL A 68 4.43 -10.60 -11.99
N GLN A 69 3.45 -11.49 -11.82
CA GLN A 69 3.37 -12.72 -12.61
C GLN A 69 3.08 -12.45 -14.09
N THR A 70 2.24 -11.49 -14.41
CA THR A 70 1.88 -11.15 -15.79
C THR A 70 3.05 -10.53 -16.55
N LEU A 71 3.82 -9.66 -15.89
CA LEU A 71 4.98 -9.01 -16.49
C LEU A 71 6.23 -9.92 -16.53
N SER A 72 6.21 -11.05 -15.83
CA SER A 72 7.33 -11.98 -15.78
C SER A 72 7.20 -13.07 -16.86
N PRO A 73 8.32 -13.49 -17.49
CA PRO A 73 8.35 -14.68 -18.35
C PRO A 73 7.79 -15.89 -17.61
N VAL A 74 7.13 -16.79 -18.31
CA VAL A 74 6.45 -17.96 -17.71
C VAL A 74 7.37 -18.76 -16.78
N GLN A 75 8.62 -18.96 -17.19
CA GLN A 75 9.63 -19.72 -16.44
C GLN A 75 10.07 -19.02 -15.15
N MET A 76 9.90 -17.69 -15.06
CA MET A 76 10.37 -16.87 -13.92
C MET A 76 9.24 -16.42 -12.99
N ARG A 77 7.97 -16.74 -13.27
CA ARG A 77 6.82 -16.27 -12.49
C ARG A 77 6.89 -16.65 -11.01
N ALA A 78 7.29 -17.89 -10.73
CA ALA A 78 7.44 -18.35 -9.34
C ALA A 78 8.55 -17.58 -8.61
N VAL A 79 9.71 -17.41 -9.25
CA VAL A 79 10.85 -16.67 -8.69
C VAL A 79 10.50 -15.20 -8.46
N SER A 80 9.87 -14.55 -9.43
CA SER A 80 9.45 -13.15 -9.32
C SER A 80 8.44 -12.95 -8.16
N SER A 81 7.51 -13.89 -7.99
CA SER A 81 6.56 -13.86 -6.86
C SER A 81 7.27 -14.09 -5.53
N ALA A 82 8.24 -15.00 -5.47
CA ALA A 82 9.02 -15.26 -4.26
C ALA A 82 9.87 -14.05 -3.86
N VAL A 83 10.55 -13.41 -4.81
CA VAL A 83 11.33 -12.18 -4.58
C VAL A 83 10.44 -11.06 -4.07
N LYS A 84 9.26 -10.87 -4.70
CA LYS A 84 8.29 -9.87 -4.22
C LYS A 84 7.86 -10.15 -2.78
N MET A 85 7.54 -11.40 -2.45
CA MET A 85 7.13 -11.78 -1.10
C MET A 85 8.28 -11.60 -0.09
N LEU A 86 9.51 -11.92 -0.48
CA LEU A 86 10.70 -11.67 0.34
C LEU A 86 10.85 -10.18 0.65
N CYS A 87 10.76 -9.32 -0.36
CA CYS A 87 10.82 -7.87 -0.16
C CYS A 87 9.69 -7.36 0.75
N LEU A 88 8.46 -7.84 0.54
CA LEU A 88 7.31 -7.45 1.36
C LEU A 88 7.51 -7.83 2.84
N ASN A 89 7.97 -9.07 3.09
CA ASN A 89 8.14 -9.56 4.46
C ASN A 89 9.38 -8.94 5.13
N LEU A 90 10.52 -8.89 4.43
CA LEU A 90 11.75 -8.39 5.00
C LEU A 90 11.69 -6.87 5.25
N ILE A 91 11.26 -6.11 4.24
CA ILE A 91 11.20 -4.64 4.33
C ILE A 91 9.92 -4.21 5.04
N GLY A 92 8.76 -4.74 4.62
CA GLY A 92 7.47 -4.31 5.15
C GLY A 92 7.25 -4.76 6.60
N LEU A 93 7.33 -6.07 6.87
CA LEU A 93 7.06 -6.60 8.19
C LEU A 93 8.28 -6.63 9.11
N GLY A 94 9.49 -6.71 8.56
CA GLY A 94 10.73 -6.71 9.35
C GLY A 94 11.19 -5.30 9.70
N LEU A 95 11.55 -4.51 8.69
CA LEU A 95 12.10 -3.17 8.90
C LEU A 95 11.03 -2.12 9.21
N GLY A 96 9.80 -2.28 8.72
CA GLY A 96 8.71 -1.32 8.93
C GLY A 96 8.48 -0.98 10.41
N PRO A 97 8.14 -1.95 11.26
CA PRO A 97 7.91 -1.72 12.69
C PRO A 97 9.16 -1.17 13.40
N LEU A 98 10.36 -1.63 13.01
CA LEU A 98 11.62 -1.13 13.58
C LEU A 98 11.81 0.36 13.30
N MET A 99 11.59 0.79 12.05
CA MET A 99 11.73 2.19 11.66
C MET A 99 10.67 3.08 12.34
N VAL A 100 9.44 2.58 12.48
CA VAL A 100 8.38 3.29 13.23
C VAL A 100 8.76 3.41 14.70
N GLY A 101 9.30 2.35 15.32
CA GLY A 101 9.76 2.39 16.71
C GLY A 101 10.87 3.41 16.92
N VAL A 102 11.91 3.38 16.10
CA VAL A 102 13.01 4.36 16.15
C VAL A 102 12.51 5.79 15.96
N LEU A 103 11.59 6.01 15.02
CA LEU A 103 11.01 7.34 14.81
C LEU A 103 10.16 7.78 16.02
N SER A 104 9.39 6.86 16.60
CA SER A 104 8.62 7.15 17.82
C SER A 104 9.53 7.54 18.99
N ASP A 105 10.64 6.81 19.19
CA ASP A 105 11.62 7.13 20.25
C ASP A 105 12.24 8.52 20.05
N LEU A 106 12.56 8.89 18.81
CA LEU A 106 13.08 10.21 18.46
C LEU A 106 12.06 11.33 18.67
N LEU A 107 10.78 11.05 18.48
CA LEU A 107 9.68 12.01 18.65
C LEU A 107 9.17 12.09 20.11
N ASN A 108 9.50 11.12 20.96
CA ASN A 108 9.06 11.05 22.35
C ASN A 108 9.36 12.33 23.16
N PRO A 109 10.53 13.01 23.05
CA PRO A 109 10.78 14.25 23.78
C PRO A 109 9.82 15.41 23.43
N LEU A 110 9.18 15.35 22.23
CA LEU A 110 8.28 16.40 21.73
C LEU A 110 6.80 16.06 21.93
N TYR A 111 6.43 14.79 21.78
CA TYR A 111 5.04 14.35 21.70
C TYR A 111 4.62 13.39 22.83
N VAL A 112 5.56 12.97 23.69
CA VAL A 112 5.35 12.11 24.86
C VAL A 112 4.37 10.95 24.57
N GLU A 113 3.08 11.08 24.92
CA GLU A 113 2.07 10.01 24.76
C GLU A 113 1.66 9.80 23.29
N ASP A 114 1.77 10.81 22.43
CA ASP A 114 1.35 10.75 21.02
C ASP A 114 2.49 10.38 20.06
N ALA A 115 3.71 10.17 20.56
CA ALA A 115 4.89 9.95 19.74
C ALA A 115 4.72 8.80 18.74
N LEU A 116 4.08 7.70 19.14
CA LEU A 116 3.82 6.56 18.27
C LEU A 116 2.78 6.90 17.17
N SER A 117 1.70 7.58 17.52
CA SER A 117 0.65 7.99 16.57
C SER A 117 1.22 8.95 15.53
N VAL A 118 2.03 9.91 15.96
CA VAL A 118 2.73 10.86 15.09
C VAL A 118 3.75 10.15 14.21
N ALA A 119 4.54 9.21 14.73
CA ALA A 119 5.49 8.43 13.96
C ALA A 119 4.79 7.62 12.86
N LEU A 120 3.66 6.96 13.18
CA LEU A 120 2.85 6.22 12.21
C LEU A 120 2.26 7.14 11.14
N ALA A 121 1.81 8.35 11.52
CA ALA A 121 1.31 9.34 10.58
C ALA A 121 2.41 9.79 9.60
N TYR A 122 3.62 10.08 10.07
CA TYR A 122 4.75 10.38 9.19
C TYR A 122 5.11 9.19 8.29
N PHE A 123 5.13 7.97 8.84
CA PHE A 123 5.48 6.79 8.07
C PHE A 123 4.44 6.46 6.99
N SER A 124 3.18 6.85 7.19
CA SER A 124 2.12 6.69 6.19
C SER A 124 2.40 7.46 4.88
N LEU A 125 3.23 8.52 4.91
CA LEU A 125 3.66 9.26 3.72
C LEU A 125 4.41 8.38 2.71
N VAL A 126 5.07 7.31 3.18
CA VAL A 126 5.71 6.30 2.31
C VAL A 126 4.68 5.65 1.37
N GLY A 127 3.42 5.55 1.81
CA GLY A 127 2.33 5.06 0.97
C GLY A 127 2.07 5.94 -0.26
N LEU A 128 2.22 7.26 -0.16
CA LEU A 128 2.10 8.18 -1.30
C LEU A 128 3.25 7.99 -2.29
N TRP A 129 4.46 7.74 -1.80
CA TRP A 129 5.59 7.44 -2.65
C TRP A 129 5.38 6.12 -3.43
N GLY A 130 4.88 5.08 -2.76
CA GLY A 130 4.45 3.84 -3.41
C GLY A 130 3.36 4.07 -4.46
N SER A 131 2.37 4.91 -4.14
CA SER A 131 1.30 5.32 -5.05
C SER A 131 1.83 5.97 -6.34
N LEU A 132 2.81 6.86 -6.21
CA LEU A 132 3.48 7.48 -7.36
C LEU A 132 4.12 6.42 -8.28
N HIS A 133 4.77 5.40 -7.71
CA HIS A 133 5.39 4.32 -8.50
C HIS A 133 4.36 3.46 -9.23
N PHE A 134 3.22 3.16 -8.60
CA PHE A 134 2.11 2.48 -9.30
C PHE A 134 1.54 3.32 -10.43
N TRP A 135 1.39 4.62 -10.23
CA TRP A 135 0.93 5.52 -11.28
C TRP A 135 1.92 5.60 -12.46
N LEU A 136 3.23 5.73 -12.18
CA LEU A 136 4.28 5.73 -13.20
C LEU A 136 4.33 4.39 -13.95
N CYS A 137 4.17 3.26 -13.26
CA CYS A 137 4.08 1.95 -13.88
C CYS A 137 2.88 1.88 -14.84
N GLY A 138 1.70 2.36 -14.42
CA GLY A 138 0.53 2.45 -15.29
C GLY A 138 0.77 3.31 -16.53
N ARG A 139 1.48 4.45 -16.40
CA ARG A 139 1.88 5.29 -17.55
C ARG A 139 2.84 4.58 -18.50
N ALA A 140 3.81 3.84 -17.96
CA ALA A 140 4.76 3.09 -18.77
C ALA A 140 4.05 2.01 -19.60
N LEU A 141 3.14 1.26 -18.98
CA LEU A 141 2.32 0.24 -19.64
C LEU A 141 1.42 0.84 -20.73
N ALA A 142 0.82 2.00 -20.47
CA ALA A 142 0.00 2.72 -21.46
C ALA A 142 0.79 3.14 -22.71
N LYS A 143 2.07 3.52 -22.55
CA LYS A 143 2.95 3.91 -23.67
C LYS A 143 3.41 2.72 -24.51
N GLN A 144 3.60 1.57 -23.89
CA GLN A 144 4.14 0.40 -24.58
C GLN A 144 3.10 -0.34 -25.43
N LYS A 145 1.80 0.02 -25.36
CA LYS A 145 0.70 -0.72 -26.04
C LYS A 145 0.82 -2.25 -25.86
N ILE A 146 1.36 -2.70 -24.71
CA ILE A 146 1.57 -4.11 -24.43
C ILE A 146 0.23 -4.68 -23.97
N LEU A 147 -0.33 -5.54 -24.83
CA LEU A 147 -1.52 -6.39 -24.71
C LEU A 147 -2.84 -5.69 -24.88
#